data_bb2fb188eac7f83ac21d980fa0e0231e
#
_entry.id   bb2fb188eac7f83ac21d980fa0e0231e
#
_cell.length_a   1.000
_cell.length_b   1.000
_cell.length_c   1.000
_cell.angle_alpha   90.00
_cell.angle_beta   90.00
_cell.angle_gamma   90.00
#
_symmetry.space_group_name_H-M   'P 1'
#
loop_
_entity.id
_entity.type
_entity.pdbx_description
1 polymer ?
#
loop_
_entity_poly.entity_id
_entity_poly.type
_entity_poly.pdbx_seq_one_letter_code
_entity_poly.pdbx_strand_id
1 'polypeptide(L)'
;MKILAIVIFLLITTSSFAVTFDGNFIQGSFILGKTEPGSKVFIDRKKVKVTSEGYFAFGLSRDRKNDVVITINEKKIIKKVFKREYKIQRIDGLEEKKVTPPEEVYERIKRENKWIREARAINSNLTFFKNKFTIPVDSAIITGVYGSQRILNGKPKWPHYGLDFAADEGTKIKTMLDGVVTLAEPDLFYTGGTLIFDHGHGISTLYMHMEKILVKKGQKIKQGDIIGTVGSTGRATGAHLDVRLNWFQTRLDPATVLDIKN
;
A
#
# COMPACT_ATOMS: atom_id res chain seq x y z
N MET A 1 46.24 -38.05 -46.07
CA MET A 1 45.96 -37.33 -44.82
C MET A 1 44.52 -36.91 -44.78
N LYS A 2 43.66 -37.53 -43.95
CA LYS A 2 42.26 -37.15 -43.77
C LYS A 2 42.18 -36.20 -42.56
N ILE A 3 41.79 -34.95 -42.81
CA ILE A 3 41.60 -33.96 -41.74
C ILE A 3 40.22 -34.22 -41.15
N LEU A 4 40.18 -34.61 -39.90
CA LEU A 4 38.95 -34.81 -39.12
C LEU A 4 38.55 -33.44 -38.55
N ALA A 5 37.48 -32.82 -39.09
CA ALA A 5 36.92 -31.59 -38.54
C ALA A 5 36.09 -31.92 -37.32
N ILE A 6 36.53 -31.53 -36.11
CA ILE A 6 35.78 -31.62 -34.89
C ILE A 6 34.84 -30.42 -34.81
N VAL A 7 33.53 -30.65 -34.99
CA VAL A 7 32.49 -29.63 -34.74
C VAL A 7 32.17 -29.63 -33.26
N ILE A 8 32.60 -28.59 -32.55
CA ILE A 8 32.25 -28.37 -31.15
C ILE A 8 30.86 -27.76 -31.10
N PHE A 9 29.86 -28.52 -30.69
CA PHE A 9 28.52 -28.03 -30.39
C PHE A 9 28.52 -27.32 -29.03
N LEU A 10 28.51 -25.99 -29.01
CA LEU A 10 28.34 -25.22 -27.80
C LEU A 10 26.86 -25.36 -27.37
N LEU A 11 26.60 -26.19 -26.38
CA LEU A 11 25.30 -26.25 -25.69
C LEU A 11 25.13 -24.96 -24.86
N ILE A 12 24.45 -23.97 -25.42
CA ILE A 12 24.01 -22.79 -24.67
C ILE A 12 22.85 -23.26 -23.79
N THR A 13 23.13 -23.57 -22.53
CA THR A 13 22.10 -23.80 -21.51
C THR A 13 21.42 -22.46 -21.20
N THR A 14 20.29 -22.21 -21.80
CA THR A 14 19.43 -21.10 -21.40
C THR A 14 18.84 -21.44 -20.02
N SER A 15 19.42 -20.88 -18.97
CA SER A 15 18.86 -20.94 -17.63
C SER A 15 17.49 -20.26 -17.66
N SER A 16 16.40 -21.02 -17.66
CA SER A 16 15.05 -20.48 -17.56
C SER A 16 14.82 -20.01 -16.13
N PHE A 17 14.89 -18.71 -15.91
CA PHE A 17 14.59 -18.14 -14.60
C PHE A 17 13.07 -18.27 -14.36
N ALA A 18 12.68 -19.07 -13.36
CA ALA A 18 11.27 -19.22 -13.00
C ALA A 18 10.77 -17.91 -12.36
N VAL A 19 9.71 -17.35 -12.91
CA VAL A 19 9.02 -16.19 -12.30
C VAL A 19 8.29 -16.66 -11.06
N THR A 20 8.54 -15.99 -9.92
CA THR A 20 7.85 -16.27 -8.66
C THR A 20 6.99 -15.10 -8.22
N PHE A 21 5.96 -15.39 -7.44
CA PHE A 21 5.07 -14.40 -6.85
C PHE A 21 4.89 -14.73 -5.37
N ASP A 22 5.05 -13.73 -4.52
CA ASP A 22 4.69 -13.76 -3.12
C ASP A 22 3.45 -12.89 -2.91
N GLY A 23 2.48 -13.40 -2.15
CA GLY A 23 1.15 -12.81 -1.96
C GLY A 23 0.04 -13.60 -2.64
N ASN A 24 -1.18 -13.45 -2.14
CA ASN A 24 -2.36 -14.16 -2.62
C ASN A 24 -3.06 -13.36 -3.72
N PHE A 25 -3.45 -14.02 -4.82
CA PHE A 25 -4.20 -13.38 -5.90
C PHE A 25 -5.69 -13.22 -5.53
N ILE A 26 -5.97 -12.40 -4.51
CA ILE A 26 -7.30 -12.05 -4.02
C ILE A 26 -7.48 -10.52 -4.05
N GLN A 27 -8.71 -10.05 -4.12
CA GLN A 27 -9.02 -8.61 -4.06
C GLN A 27 -8.39 -7.94 -2.85
N GLY A 28 -7.75 -6.78 -3.05
CA GLY A 28 -7.05 -6.01 -2.03
C GLY A 28 -5.58 -6.36 -1.82
N SER A 29 -5.06 -7.42 -2.44
CA SER A 29 -3.71 -7.92 -2.14
C SER A 29 -2.59 -7.08 -2.75
N PHE A 30 -1.50 -7.00 -2.00
CA PHE A 30 -0.17 -6.68 -2.49
C PHE A 30 0.48 -7.96 -3.04
N ILE A 31 1.16 -7.84 -4.19
CA ILE A 31 1.91 -8.94 -4.81
C ILE A 31 3.34 -8.48 -5.06
N LEU A 32 4.29 -9.23 -4.53
CA LEU A 32 5.71 -9.10 -4.82
C LEU A 32 6.09 -10.15 -5.86
N GLY A 33 6.57 -9.71 -7.01
CA GLY A 33 7.07 -10.58 -8.07
C GLY A 33 8.59 -10.60 -8.11
N LYS A 34 9.16 -11.72 -8.55
CA LYS A 34 10.59 -11.82 -8.86
C LYS A 34 10.78 -12.50 -10.21
N THR A 35 11.59 -11.89 -11.05
CA THR A 35 11.94 -12.36 -12.39
C THR A 35 13.43 -12.18 -12.64
N GLU A 36 13.89 -12.52 -13.82
CA GLU A 36 15.27 -12.27 -14.25
C GLU A 36 15.58 -10.76 -14.25
N PRO A 37 16.74 -10.33 -13.73
CA PRO A 37 17.18 -8.94 -13.81
C PRO A 37 17.13 -8.39 -15.24
N GLY A 38 16.71 -7.12 -15.37
CA GLY A 38 16.59 -6.48 -16.70
C GLY A 38 15.32 -6.82 -17.48
N SER A 39 14.46 -7.72 -16.95
CA SER A 39 13.18 -8.06 -17.59
C SER A 39 12.26 -6.84 -17.76
N LYS A 40 11.51 -6.82 -18.85
CA LYS A 40 10.42 -5.86 -19.08
C LYS A 40 9.12 -6.44 -18.56
N VAL A 41 8.56 -5.83 -17.51
CA VAL A 41 7.33 -6.31 -16.85
C VAL A 41 6.18 -5.35 -17.07
N PHE A 42 5.01 -5.90 -17.43
CA PHE A 42 3.76 -5.16 -17.54
C PHE A 42 2.67 -5.87 -16.74
N ILE A 43 1.87 -5.09 -16.01
CA ILE A 43 0.68 -5.52 -15.30
C ILE A 43 -0.53 -4.87 -15.98
N ASP A 44 -1.45 -5.66 -16.54
CA ASP A 44 -2.59 -5.16 -17.31
C ASP A 44 -2.19 -4.09 -18.35
N ARG A 45 -1.13 -4.35 -19.12
CA ARG A 45 -0.52 -3.43 -20.11
C ARG A 45 0.23 -2.22 -19.52
N LYS A 46 0.18 -1.98 -18.19
CA LYS A 46 0.93 -0.91 -17.55
C LYS A 46 2.35 -1.39 -17.25
N LYS A 47 3.36 -0.71 -17.78
CA LYS A 47 4.76 -1.00 -17.47
C LYS A 47 5.04 -0.72 -16.00
N VAL A 48 5.72 -1.66 -15.32
CA VAL A 48 6.21 -1.50 -13.94
C VAL A 48 7.73 -1.54 -13.90
N LYS A 49 8.32 -0.92 -12.88
CA LYS A 49 9.76 -0.98 -12.64
C LYS A 49 10.15 -2.36 -12.13
N VAL A 50 11.35 -2.79 -12.49
CA VAL A 50 12.01 -3.99 -11.99
C VAL A 50 13.32 -3.56 -11.36
N THR A 51 13.64 -4.08 -10.17
CA THR A 51 14.91 -3.79 -9.50
C THR A 51 16.08 -4.48 -10.21
N SER A 52 17.31 -4.09 -9.89
CA SER A 52 18.52 -4.77 -10.37
C SER A 52 18.59 -6.24 -9.97
N GLU A 53 17.83 -6.66 -8.95
CA GLU A 53 17.73 -8.04 -8.46
C GLU A 53 16.53 -8.79 -9.05
N GLY A 54 15.74 -8.16 -9.94
CA GLY A 54 14.57 -8.74 -10.59
C GLY A 54 13.25 -8.59 -9.82
N TYR A 55 13.18 -7.86 -8.71
CA TYR A 55 11.94 -7.66 -7.97
C TYR A 55 11.06 -6.58 -8.61
N PHE A 56 9.75 -6.82 -8.58
CA PHE A 56 8.71 -5.85 -8.95
C PHE A 56 7.49 -6.02 -8.04
N ALA A 57 6.68 -4.97 -7.94
CA ALA A 57 5.49 -5.01 -7.09
C ALA A 57 4.27 -4.46 -7.82
N PHE A 58 3.11 -4.99 -7.46
CA PHE A 58 1.81 -4.48 -7.91
C PHE A 58 0.71 -4.81 -6.91
N GLY A 59 -0.45 -4.19 -7.12
CA GLY A 59 -1.60 -4.37 -6.26
C GLY A 59 -2.87 -4.74 -7.01
N LEU A 60 -3.74 -5.50 -6.35
CA LEU A 60 -5.05 -5.88 -6.82
C LEU A 60 -6.10 -5.04 -6.09
N SER A 61 -6.91 -4.26 -6.83
CA SER A 61 -7.91 -3.39 -6.19
C SER A 61 -9.02 -4.19 -5.49
N ARG A 62 -9.68 -3.53 -4.50
CA ARG A 62 -10.80 -4.10 -3.73
C ARG A 62 -11.92 -4.66 -4.61
N ASP A 63 -12.25 -3.94 -5.67
CA ASP A 63 -13.40 -4.25 -6.52
C ASP A 63 -12.98 -4.81 -7.89
N ARG A 64 -11.77 -5.39 -7.96
CA ARG A 64 -11.28 -5.99 -9.20
C ARG A 64 -12.16 -7.16 -9.63
N LYS A 65 -12.64 -7.11 -10.88
CA LYS A 65 -13.53 -8.14 -11.45
C LYS A 65 -12.80 -9.15 -12.33
N ASN A 66 -11.72 -8.72 -12.98
CA ASN A 66 -11.01 -9.50 -13.99
C ASN A 66 -9.72 -10.11 -13.45
N ASP A 67 -9.30 -11.20 -14.04
CA ASP A 67 -7.99 -11.79 -13.81
C ASP A 67 -6.89 -10.79 -14.13
N VAL A 68 -5.71 -10.96 -13.52
CA VAL A 68 -4.57 -10.10 -13.80
C VAL A 68 -3.72 -10.70 -14.91
N VAL A 69 -3.37 -9.86 -15.88
CA VAL A 69 -2.47 -10.21 -16.98
C VAL A 69 -1.10 -9.65 -16.68
N ILE A 70 -0.13 -10.54 -16.50
CA ILE A 70 1.28 -10.22 -16.26
C ILE A 70 2.06 -10.58 -17.52
N THR A 71 2.73 -9.61 -18.12
CA THR A 71 3.58 -9.86 -19.31
C THR A 71 5.03 -9.62 -18.93
N ILE A 72 5.87 -10.61 -19.13
CA ILE A 72 7.30 -10.56 -18.83
C ILE A 72 8.07 -10.97 -20.09
N ASN A 73 8.88 -10.06 -20.65
CA ASN A 73 9.63 -10.28 -21.88
C ASN A 73 8.76 -10.95 -22.96
N GLU A 74 7.55 -10.38 -23.22
CA GLU A 74 6.53 -10.85 -24.17
C GLU A 74 5.76 -12.12 -23.75
N LYS A 75 6.24 -12.91 -22.79
CA LYS A 75 5.50 -14.04 -22.26
C LYS A 75 4.34 -13.56 -21.37
N LYS A 76 3.13 -14.02 -21.69
CA LYS A 76 1.89 -13.67 -20.99
C LYS A 76 1.56 -14.74 -19.93
N ILE A 77 1.34 -14.29 -18.70
CA ILE A 77 0.86 -15.09 -17.57
C ILE A 77 -0.48 -14.50 -17.13
N ILE A 78 -1.50 -15.33 -17.04
CA ILE A 78 -2.81 -14.92 -16.53
C ILE A 78 -2.98 -15.57 -15.16
N LYS A 79 -3.26 -14.76 -14.14
CA LYS A 79 -3.55 -15.22 -12.78
C LYS A 79 -4.99 -14.88 -12.43
N LYS A 80 -5.75 -15.90 -12.06
CA LYS A 80 -7.12 -15.74 -11.55
C LYS A 80 -7.09 -14.89 -10.28
N VAL A 81 -7.98 -13.90 -10.20
CA VAL A 81 -8.15 -13.07 -9.00
C VAL A 81 -9.43 -13.49 -8.30
N PHE A 82 -9.28 -13.97 -7.06
CA PHE A 82 -10.40 -14.41 -6.26
C PHE A 82 -11.13 -13.23 -5.63
N LYS A 83 -12.45 -13.32 -5.58
CA LYS A 83 -13.30 -12.36 -4.87
C LYS A 83 -13.11 -12.51 -3.37
N ARG A 84 -13.31 -11.40 -2.66
CA ARG A 84 -13.34 -11.33 -1.20
C ARG A 84 -14.70 -10.81 -0.76
N GLU A 85 -15.24 -11.38 0.29
CA GLU A 85 -16.43 -10.85 0.95
C GLU A 85 -16.03 -9.75 1.93
N TYR A 86 -16.79 -8.66 1.92
CA TYR A 86 -16.53 -7.51 2.75
C TYR A 86 -17.71 -7.24 3.67
N LYS A 87 -17.42 -7.02 4.96
CA LYS A 87 -18.43 -6.69 5.96
C LYS A 87 -19.00 -5.29 5.73
N ILE A 88 -20.22 -5.07 6.19
CA ILE A 88 -20.81 -3.72 6.31
C ILE A 88 -20.51 -3.20 7.70
N GLN A 89 -19.86 -2.04 7.79
CA GLN A 89 -19.57 -1.35 9.04
C GLN A 89 -20.47 -0.14 9.17
N ARG A 90 -21.34 -0.13 10.19
CA ARG A 90 -22.19 1.01 10.54
C ARG A 90 -21.53 1.79 11.66
N ILE A 91 -21.40 3.09 11.48
CA ILE A 91 -20.78 3.99 12.46
C ILE A 91 -21.76 5.18 12.59
N ASP A 92 -22.30 5.33 13.79
CA ASP A 92 -23.23 6.41 14.15
C ASP A 92 -22.59 7.34 15.19
N GLY A 93 -23.20 8.52 15.41
CA GLY A 93 -22.68 9.50 16.37
C GLY A 93 -21.54 10.39 15.85
N LEU A 94 -21.22 10.33 14.54
CA LEU A 94 -20.27 11.26 13.94
C LEU A 94 -20.88 12.67 13.79
N GLU A 95 -20.07 13.71 13.98
CA GLU A 95 -20.46 15.07 13.67
C GLU A 95 -20.93 15.17 12.21
N GLU A 96 -22.11 15.74 11.97
CA GLU A 96 -22.71 15.81 10.63
C GLU A 96 -21.77 16.48 9.61
N LYS A 97 -21.03 17.52 9.99
CA LYS A 97 -20.04 18.19 9.15
C LYS A 97 -18.88 17.26 8.66
N LYS A 98 -18.62 16.16 9.38
CA LYS A 98 -17.63 15.14 9.00
C LYS A 98 -18.23 14.06 8.09
N VAL A 99 -19.55 13.89 8.10
CA VAL A 99 -20.29 12.96 7.24
C VAL A 99 -20.73 13.65 5.94
N THR A 100 -21.26 14.86 6.05
CA THR A 100 -21.69 15.74 4.95
C THR A 100 -21.05 17.11 5.18
N PRO A 101 -19.86 17.35 4.62
CA PRO A 101 -19.17 18.62 4.83
C PRO A 101 -19.99 19.80 4.32
N PRO A 102 -19.95 20.95 5.00
CA PRO A 102 -20.50 22.18 4.47
C PRO A 102 -19.66 22.69 3.28
N GLU A 103 -20.25 23.53 2.44
CA GLU A 103 -19.64 23.99 1.20
C GLU A 103 -18.32 24.73 1.42
N GLU A 104 -18.21 25.48 2.51
CA GLU A 104 -17.04 26.29 2.87
C GLU A 104 -15.75 25.48 2.99
N VAL A 105 -15.83 24.18 3.25
CA VAL A 105 -14.64 23.32 3.37
C VAL A 105 -14.32 22.53 2.10
N TYR A 106 -15.12 22.61 1.04
CA TYR A 106 -14.90 21.82 -0.18
C TYR A 106 -13.58 22.13 -0.86
N GLU A 107 -13.18 23.39 -0.96
CA GLU A 107 -11.89 23.75 -1.56
C GLU A 107 -10.69 23.26 -0.69
N ARG A 108 -10.84 23.28 0.64
CA ARG A 108 -9.86 22.69 1.56
C ARG A 108 -9.73 21.18 1.29
N ILE A 109 -10.84 20.45 1.27
CA ILE A 109 -10.87 19.00 1.03
C ILE A 109 -10.28 18.65 -0.34
N LYS A 110 -10.59 19.43 -1.37
CA LYS A 110 -10.08 19.22 -2.74
C LYS A 110 -8.57 19.39 -2.81
N ARG A 111 -8.05 20.45 -2.18
CA ARG A 111 -6.60 20.71 -2.07
C ARG A 111 -5.87 19.61 -1.32
N GLU A 112 -6.38 19.19 -0.16
CA GLU A 112 -5.81 18.12 0.67
C GLU A 112 -5.81 16.77 -0.05
N ASN A 113 -6.91 16.43 -0.73
CA ASN A 113 -6.98 15.23 -1.57
C ASN A 113 -5.98 15.27 -2.74
N LYS A 114 -5.67 16.45 -3.27
CA LYS A 114 -4.62 16.62 -4.29
C LYS A 114 -3.25 16.29 -3.70
N TRP A 115 -2.88 16.82 -2.54
CA TRP A 115 -1.61 16.53 -1.86
C TRP A 115 -1.42 15.02 -1.60
N ILE A 116 -2.47 14.35 -1.08
CA ILE A 116 -2.44 12.90 -0.85
C ILE A 116 -2.25 12.13 -2.17
N ARG A 117 -2.94 12.53 -3.26
CA ARG A 117 -2.77 11.88 -4.58
C ARG A 117 -1.37 12.08 -5.14
N GLU A 118 -0.81 13.27 -5.02
CA GLU A 118 0.54 13.59 -5.48
C GLU A 118 1.60 12.80 -4.71
N ALA A 119 1.49 12.76 -3.38
CA ALA A 119 2.40 11.99 -2.53
C ALA A 119 2.37 10.47 -2.88
N ARG A 120 1.19 9.92 -3.21
CA ARG A 120 1.03 8.51 -3.59
C ARG A 120 1.43 8.23 -5.05
N ALA A 121 1.49 9.24 -5.91
CA ALA A 121 1.87 9.08 -7.31
C ALA A 121 3.38 8.90 -7.53
N ILE A 122 4.18 9.11 -6.48
CA ILE A 122 5.63 9.02 -6.56
C ILE A 122 6.05 7.62 -7.00
N ASN A 123 6.96 7.56 -7.96
CA ASN A 123 7.52 6.33 -8.53
C ASN A 123 9.05 6.39 -8.44
N SER A 124 9.57 6.37 -7.24
CA SER A 124 11.01 6.43 -6.98
C SER A 124 11.72 5.12 -7.37
N ASN A 125 13.05 5.11 -7.30
CA ASN A 125 13.87 3.91 -7.50
C ASN A 125 14.24 3.23 -6.18
N LEU A 126 13.60 3.62 -5.06
CA LEU A 126 13.73 2.91 -3.79
C LEU A 126 13.23 1.47 -3.95
N THR A 127 13.79 0.56 -3.15
CA THR A 127 13.50 -0.89 -3.25
C THR A 127 13.09 -1.49 -1.91
N PHE A 128 12.64 -0.65 -0.98
CA PHE A 128 12.28 -1.08 0.37
C PHE A 128 11.06 -2.00 0.38
N PHE A 129 10.13 -1.83 -0.58
CA PHE A 129 8.92 -2.65 -0.71
C PHE A 129 9.15 -4.17 -0.80
N LYS A 130 10.39 -4.61 -1.06
CA LYS A 130 10.76 -6.03 -1.09
C LYS A 130 11.01 -6.64 0.30
N ASN A 131 11.12 -5.80 1.33
CA ASN A 131 11.40 -6.24 2.69
C ASN A 131 10.10 -6.55 3.44
N LYS A 132 10.21 -7.31 4.53
CA LYS A 132 9.07 -7.64 5.39
C LYS A 132 8.57 -6.40 6.13
N PHE A 133 7.25 -6.17 6.11
CA PHE A 133 6.60 -5.10 6.86
C PHE A 133 6.42 -5.50 8.33
N THR A 134 6.43 -4.51 9.22
CA THR A 134 6.22 -4.71 10.66
C THR A 134 4.97 -4.00 11.16
N ILE A 135 4.40 -4.47 12.28
CA ILE A 135 3.24 -3.86 12.93
C ILE A 135 3.62 -2.47 13.45
N PRO A 136 2.80 -1.42 13.19
CA PRO A 136 3.15 -0.04 13.52
C PRO A 136 2.89 0.36 14.97
N VAL A 137 2.02 -0.36 15.69
CA VAL A 137 1.66 -0.10 17.10
C VAL A 137 1.70 -1.39 17.87
N ASP A 138 2.53 -1.42 18.92
CA ASP A 138 2.64 -2.61 19.78
C ASP A 138 1.34 -2.85 20.54
N SER A 139 0.93 -4.10 20.69
CA SER A 139 -0.22 -4.54 21.51
C SER A 139 -1.57 -3.89 21.16
N ALA A 140 -1.71 -3.28 19.99
CA ALA A 140 -2.96 -2.67 19.55
C ALA A 140 -4.00 -3.72 19.13
N ILE A 141 -5.28 -3.38 19.35
CA ILE A 141 -6.42 -4.19 18.91
C ILE A 141 -6.86 -3.72 17.53
N ILE A 142 -7.08 -4.65 16.61
CA ILE A 142 -7.63 -4.34 15.28
C ILE A 142 -9.13 -4.13 15.40
N THR A 143 -9.60 -2.91 15.13
CA THR A 143 -11.02 -2.51 15.23
C THR A 143 -11.66 -2.22 13.88
N GLY A 144 -10.89 -1.94 12.85
CA GLY A 144 -11.38 -1.73 11.50
C GLY A 144 -10.54 -2.47 10.47
N VAL A 145 -11.19 -3.20 9.55
CA VAL A 145 -10.51 -4.00 8.52
C VAL A 145 -10.75 -3.45 7.12
N TYR A 146 -9.76 -3.63 6.26
CA TYR A 146 -9.83 -3.23 4.86
C TYR A 146 -11.04 -3.80 4.14
N GLY A 147 -11.64 -2.98 3.28
CA GLY A 147 -12.71 -3.35 2.38
C GLY A 147 -14.11 -3.25 2.99
N SER A 148 -14.26 -3.10 4.31
CA SER A 148 -15.57 -2.94 4.95
C SER A 148 -16.33 -1.77 4.34
N GLN A 149 -17.58 -2.02 3.87
CA GLN A 149 -18.45 -0.96 3.36
C GLN A 149 -18.94 -0.10 4.52
N ARG A 150 -18.60 1.19 4.50
CA ARG A 150 -18.99 2.11 5.57
C ARG A 150 -20.36 2.73 5.32
N ILE A 151 -21.20 2.73 6.37
CA ILE A 151 -22.43 3.50 6.47
C ILE A 151 -22.23 4.44 7.67
N LEU A 152 -22.15 5.76 7.41
CA LEU A 152 -21.87 6.76 8.44
C LEU A 152 -23.16 7.57 8.70
N ASN A 153 -23.67 7.56 9.94
CA ASN A 153 -24.95 8.18 10.31
C ASN A 153 -26.07 7.81 9.31
N GLY A 154 -26.17 6.52 8.97
CA GLY A 154 -27.15 6.01 8.00
C GLY A 154 -26.81 6.28 6.52
N LYS A 155 -25.78 7.07 6.19
CA LYS A 155 -25.43 7.44 4.82
C LYS A 155 -24.33 6.53 4.27
N PRO A 156 -24.52 5.82 3.12
CA PRO A 156 -23.47 5.05 2.47
C PRO A 156 -22.27 5.94 2.07
N LYS A 157 -21.08 5.51 2.38
CA LYS A 157 -19.81 6.19 2.09
C LYS A 157 -18.82 5.23 1.41
N TRP A 158 -17.65 5.74 1.05
CA TRP A 158 -16.58 4.91 0.52
C TRP A 158 -16.20 3.82 1.51
N PRO A 159 -15.79 2.62 1.02
CA PRO A 159 -15.30 1.56 1.88
C PRO A 159 -14.11 2.01 2.73
N HIS A 160 -13.89 1.32 3.84
CA HIS A 160 -12.66 1.45 4.59
C HIS A 160 -11.49 0.89 3.79
N TYR A 161 -10.46 1.68 3.57
CA TYR A 161 -9.30 1.27 2.77
C TYR A 161 -8.02 1.12 3.61
N GLY A 162 -8.16 0.87 4.89
CA GLY A 162 -7.07 0.73 5.84
C GLY A 162 -7.28 -0.38 6.85
N LEU A 163 -6.40 -0.41 7.81
CA LEU A 163 -6.45 -1.26 8.98
C LEU A 163 -6.37 -0.35 10.21
N ASP A 164 -7.39 -0.41 11.06
CA ASP A 164 -7.47 0.44 12.25
C ASP A 164 -6.88 -0.30 13.47
N PHE A 165 -5.87 0.30 14.08
CA PHE A 165 -5.22 -0.15 15.31
C PHE A 165 -5.69 0.75 16.47
N ALA A 166 -6.60 0.26 17.32
CA ALA A 166 -7.03 0.97 18.50
C ALA A 166 -5.92 0.91 19.56
N ALA A 167 -5.54 2.07 20.08
CA ALA A 167 -4.58 2.23 21.16
C ALA A 167 -4.82 3.59 21.82
N ASP A 168 -4.34 3.75 23.05
CA ASP A 168 -4.48 5.00 23.80
C ASP A 168 -3.81 6.17 23.07
N GLU A 169 -4.40 7.35 23.20
CA GLU A 169 -3.83 8.59 22.69
C GLU A 169 -2.43 8.80 23.26
N GLY A 170 -1.49 9.21 22.41
CA GLY A 170 -0.09 9.34 22.79
C GLY A 170 0.75 8.07 22.63
N THR A 171 0.15 6.91 22.36
CA THR A 171 0.88 5.67 22.06
C THR A 171 1.82 5.88 20.87
N LYS A 172 3.05 5.40 20.97
CA LYS A 172 4.08 5.57 19.93
C LYS A 172 3.73 4.79 18.67
N ILE A 173 3.86 5.44 17.52
CA ILE A 173 3.71 4.83 16.20
C ILE A 173 5.10 4.62 15.60
N LYS A 174 5.36 3.39 15.13
CA LYS A 174 6.56 3.00 14.42
C LYS A 174 6.30 2.94 12.91
N THR A 175 7.30 3.29 12.10
CA THR A 175 7.17 3.04 10.66
C THR A 175 7.21 1.54 10.34
N MET A 176 6.35 1.11 9.43
CA MET A 176 6.21 -0.29 9.02
C MET A 176 7.37 -0.77 8.16
N LEU A 177 8.09 0.14 7.51
CA LEU A 177 9.14 -0.16 6.53
C LEU A 177 10.08 1.04 6.38
N ASP A 178 11.31 0.80 5.92
CA ASP A 178 12.20 1.89 5.47
C ASP A 178 11.50 2.74 4.42
N GLY A 179 11.70 4.06 4.44
CA GLY A 179 11.03 4.93 3.48
C GLY A 179 11.51 6.38 3.50
N VAL A 180 10.91 7.15 2.60
CA VAL A 180 11.08 8.61 2.56
C VAL A 180 9.72 9.26 2.77
N VAL A 181 9.63 10.21 3.70
CA VAL A 181 8.40 10.96 3.97
C VAL A 181 8.03 11.81 2.75
N THR A 182 6.87 11.57 2.17
CA THR A 182 6.36 12.33 1.01
C THR A 182 5.28 13.34 1.37
N LEU A 183 4.58 13.11 2.48
CA LEU A 183 3.63 14.03 3.08
C LEU A 183 3.75 13.97 4.60
N ALA A 184 3.70 15.13 5.26
CA ALA A 184 3.65 15.29 6.72
C ALA A 184 2.77 16.50 7.02
N GLU A 185 1.49 16.27 7.31
CA GLU A 185 0.49 17.32 7.54
C GLU A 185 -0.21 17.09 8.88
N PRO A 186 -0.21 18.09 9.79
CA PRO A 186 -0.72 17.90 11.15
C PRO A 186 -2.25 17.91 11.23
N ASP A 187 -2.94 18.53 10.27
CA ASP A 187 -4.39 18.76 10.33
C ASP A 187 -5.04 18.73 8.96
N LEU A 188 -5.29 17.53 8.42
CA LEU A 188 -6.16 17.38 7.26
C LEU A 188 -7.60 17.14 7.71
N PHE A 189 -8.57 17.68 6.97
CA PHE A 189 -9.98 17.69 7.34
C PHE A 189 -10.55 16.31 7.70
N TYR A 190 -10.26 15.29 6.87
CA TYR A 190 -10.73 13.93 7.12
C TYR A 190 -9.73 13.05 7.86
N THR A 191 -8.47 13.20 7.57
CA THR A 191 -7.44 12.25 8.00
C THR A 191 -6.64 12.75 9.21
N GLY A 192 -6.88 14.01 9.63
CA GLY A 192 -6.19 14.63 10.76
C GLY A 192 -4.68 14.65 10.55
N GLY A 193 -3.92 14.40 11.59
CA GLY A 193 -2.47 14.21 11.50
C GLY A 193 -2.13 13.07 10.55
N THR A 194 -1.44 13.38 9.46
CA THR A 194 -1.27 12.47 8.33
C THR A 194 0.17 12.40 7.85
N LEU A 195 0.71 11.19 7.77
CA LEU A 195 2.00 10.89 7.16
C LEU A 195 1.83 9.98 5.94
N ILE A 196 2.64 10.19 4.89
CA ILE A 196 2.79 9.27 3.76
C ILE A 196 4.28 9.02 3.54
N PHE A 197 4.61 7.74 3.34
CA PHE A 197 5.95 7.28 3.01
C PHE A 197 5.98 6.66 1.62
N ASP A 198 7.04 6.93 0.86
CA ASP A 198 7.39 6.22 -0.36
C ASP A 198 8.39 5.12 -0.04
N HIS A 199 8.07 3.90 -0.49
CA HIS A 199 8.90 2.70 -0.32
C HIS A 199 9.51 2.22 -1.65
N GLY A 200 9.25 2.97 -2.73
CA GLY A 200 9.71 2.68 -4.08
C GLY A 200 8.67 2.02 -4.97
N HIS A 201 8.85 2.18 -6.28
CA HIS A 201 8.04 1.57 -7.35
C HIS A 201 6.53 1.83 -7.22
N GLY A 202 6.15 2.97 -6.61
CA GLY A 202 4.76 3.36 -6.39
C GLY A 202 4.11 2.71 -5.16
N ILE A 203 4.87 2.01 -4.33
CA ILE A 203 4.39 1.48 -3.04
C ILE A 203 4.52 2.56 -1.98
N SER A 204 3.42 2.83 -1.28
CA SER A 204 3.38 3.81 -0.20
C SER A 204 2.53 3.34 0.97
N THR A 205 2.90 3.75 2.18
CA THR A 205 2.08 3.63 3.39
C THR A 205 1.58 5.00 3.83
N LEU A 206 0.37 5.00 4.40
CA LEU A 206 -0.30 6.19 4.92
C LEU A 206 -0.69 5.94 6.37
N TYR A 207 -0.44 6.91 7.25
CA TYR A 207 -0.76 6.88 8.68
C TYR A 207 -1.66 8.07 8.97
N MET A 208 -2.79 7.85 9.64
CA MET A 208 -3.81 8.89 9.87
C MET A 208 -4.28 8.94 11.32
N HIS A 209 -5.00 10.02 11.62
CA HIS A 209 -5.56 10.33 12.93
C HIS A 209 -4.52 10.54 14.03
N MET A 210 -3.26 10.86 13.62
CA MET A 210 -2.15 11.06 14.52
C MET A 210 -2.34 12.32 15.39
N GLU A 211 -1.96 12.23 16.66
CA GLU A 211 -1.89 13.37 17.57
C GLU A 211 -0.67 14.23 17.28
N LYS A 212 0.50 13.59 17.18
CA LYS A 212 1.77 14.26 16.91
C LYS A 212 2.50 13.60 15.76
N ILE A 213 3.10 14.43 14.91
CA ILE A 213 4.01 14.02 13.84
C ILE A 213 5.42 14.44 14.25
N LEU A 214 6.37 13.49 14.30
CA LEU A 214 7.73 13.69 14.75
C LEU A 214 8.77 13.75 13.62
N VAL A 215 8.32 13.64 12.38
CA VAL A 215 9.16 13.60 11.18
C VAL A 215 8.68 14.62 10.16
N LYS A 216 9.52 14.99 9.21
CA LYS A 216 9.21 16.01 8.20
C LYS A 216 9.34 15.47 6.77
N LYS A 217 8.63 16.09 5.83
CA LYS A 217 8.71 15.76 4.40
C LYS A 217 10.17 15.76 3.92
N GLY A 218 10.53 14.73 3.14
CA GLY A 218 11.88 14.49 2.63
C GLY A 218 12.79 13.70 3.57
N GLN A 219 12.39 13.47 4.82
CA GLN A 219 13.20 12.73 5.78
C GLN A 219 13.22 11.23 5.40
N LYS A 220 14.40 10.62 5.47
CA LYS A 220 14.59 9.17 5.36
C LYS A 220 14.40 8.54 6.72
N ILE A 221 13.60 7.50 6.79
CA ILE A 221 13.20 6.82 8.02
C ILE A 221 13.53 5.33 7.90
N LYS A 222 14.01 4.74 8.97
CA LYS A 222 14.26 3.30 9.08
C LYS A 222 13.05 2.60 9.68
N GLN A 223 12.81 1.35 9.26
CA GLN A 223 11.79 0.51 9.85
C GLN A 223 11.91 0.46 11.38
N GLY A 224 10.80 0.65 12.07
CA GLY A 224 10.76 0.66 13.53
C GLY A 224 11.05 2.02 14.17
N ASP A 225 11.50 3.03 13.42
CA ASP A 225 11.67 4.39 13.96
C ASP A 225 10.31 4.95 14.41
N ILE A 226 10.31 5.69 15.52
CA ILE A 226 9.12 6.38 16.02
C ILE A 226 8.85 7.59 15.15
N ILE A 227 7.67 7.62 14.51
CA ILE A 227 7.27 8.67 13.55
C ILE A 227 6.21 9.62 14.10
N GLY A 228 5.60 9.29 15.24
CA GLY A 228 4.56 10.10 15.87
C GLY A 228 3.81 9.34 16.93
N THR A 229 2.63 9.82 17.29
CA THR A 229 1.76 9.23 18.30
C THR A 229 0.32 9.06 17.81
N VAL A 230 -0.35 8.04 18.33
CA VAL A 230 -1.78 7.78 18.11
C VAL A 230 -2.59 8.96 18.64
N GLY A 231 -3.63 9.32 17.93
CA GLY A 231 -4.59 10.36 18.30
C GLY A 231 -5.99 10.03 17.85
N SER A 232 -6.85 11.05 17.87
CA SER A 232 -8.24 11.00 17.42
C SER A 232 -8.58 12.15 16.47
N THR A 233 -7.56 12.68 15.76
CA THR A 233 -7.70 13.84 14.89
C THR A 233 -8.47 13.54 13.59
N GLY A 234 -8.99 14.58 12.92
CA GLY A 234 -9.75 14.44 11.70
C GLY A 234 -11.14 13.84 11.91
N ARG A 235 -11.53 12.82 11.12
CA ARG A 235 -12.81 12.11 11.20
C ARG A 235 -12.65 10.78 11.94
N ALA A 236 -12.29 10.83 13.21
CA ALA A 236 -12.19 9.67 14.09
C ALA A 236 -13.32 9.68 15.15
N THR A 237 -13.74 8.52 15.62
CA THR A 237 -14.72 8.35 16.70
C THR A 237 -14.06 8.07 18.05
N GLY A 238 -12.75 7.80 18.05
CA GLY A 238 -11.95 7.54 19.24
C GLY A 238 -10.48 7.35 18.84
N ALA A 239 -9.62 7.23 19.81
CA ALA A 239 -8.19 7.11 19.57
C ALA A 239 -7.83 5.82 18.82
N HIS A 240 -7.23 5.93 17.65
CA HIS A 240 -6.74 4.83 16.83
C HIS A 240 -5.79 5.33 15.75
N LEU A 241 -5.00 4.43 15.20
CA LEU A 241 -4.22 4.63 13.99
C LEU A 241 -4.91 3.92 12.81
N ASP A 242 -5.32 4.65 11.75
CA ASP A 242 -5.69 4.06 10.46
C ASP A 242 -4.43 3.99 9.58
N VAL A 243 -4.01 2.78 9.23
CA VAL A 243 -2.87 2.54 8.33
C VAL A 243 -3.37 2.06 6.98
N ARG A 244 -2.77 2.59 5.92
CA ARG A 244 -3.09 2.18 4.55
C ARG A 244 -1.85 1.80 3.77
N LEU A 245 -2.00 0.80 2.91
CA LEU A 245 -1.02 0.40 1.91
C LEU A 245 -1.54 0.76 0.53
N ASN A 246 -0.67 1.24 -0.36
CA ASN A 246 -1.08 1.62 -1.71
C ASN A 246 -0.04 1.19 -2.73
N TRP A 247 -0.52 0.87 -3.93
CA TRP A 247 0.26 0.84 -5.15
C TRP A 247 -0.24 1.94 -6.07
N PHE A 248 0.48 3.06 -6.12
CA PHE A 248 -0.02 4.31 -6.69
C PHE A 248 -1.39 4.68 -6.12
N GLN A 249 -2.41 4.87 -6.98
CA GLN A 249 -3.78 5.18 -6.55
C GLN A 249 -4.60 3.94 -6.17
N THR A 250 -4.09 2.73 -6.39
CA THR A 250 -4.75 1.50 -5.96
C THR A 250 -4.53 1.29 -4.46
N ARG A 251 -5.62 1.24 -3.70
CA ARG A 251 -5.59 0.97 -2.26
C ARG A 251 -5.56 -0.52 -2.02
N LEU A 252 -4.66 -0.95 -1.12
CA LEU A 252 -4.40 -2.34 -0.80
C LEU A 252 -4.67 -2.61 0.68
N ASP A 253 -4.89 -3.86 1.02
CA ASP A 253 -5.09 -4.29 2.40
C ASP A 253 -3.73 -4.43 3.12
N PRO A 254 -3.46 -3.62 4.17
CA PRO A 254 -2.23 -3.74 4.93
C PRO A 254 -2.06 -5.12 5.59
N ALA A 255 -3.15 -5.82 5.89
CA ALA A 255 -3.08 -7.16 6.48
C ALA A 255 -2.42 -8.19 5.55
N THR A 256 -2.32 -7.90 4.24
CA THR A 256 -1.66 -8.82 3.28
C THR A 256 -0.14 -8.81 3.35
N VAL A 257 0.45 -7.85 4.06
CA VAL A 257 1.90 -7.71 4.24
C VAL A 257 2.34 -7.76 5.70
N LEU A 258 1.40 -7.79 6.63
CA LEU A 258 1.65 -7.85 8.07
C LEU A 258 1.46 -9.26 8.61
N ASP A 259 2.32 -9.67 9.53
CA ASP A 259 2.17 -10.92 10.28
C ASP A 259 1.22 -10.69 11.46
N ILE A 260 -0.08 -10.67 11.16
CA ILE A 260 -1.14 -10.48 12.14
C ILE A 260 -1.55 -11.85 12.65
N LYS A 261 -1.22 -12.14 13.90
CA LYS A 261 -1.75 -13.34 14.58
C LYS A 261 -3.26 -13.13 14.79
N ASN A 262 -4.07 -13.96 14.14
CA ASN A 262 -5.51 -14.05 14.36
C ASN A 262 -5.79 -14.69 15.73
#